data_635f15262a5cc40f59dcfb3c0773e01f
#
_entry.id   635f15262a5cc40f59dcfb3c0773e01f
#
_cell.length_a   1.000
_cell.length_b   1.000
_cell.length_c   1.000
_cell.angle_alpha   90.00
_cell.angle_beta   90.00
_cell.angle_gamma   90.00
#
_symmetry.space_group_name_H-M   'P 1'
#
loop_
_entity.id
_entity.type
_entity.pdbx_description
1 polymer ?
#
loop_
_entity_poly.entity_id
_entity_poly.type
_entity_poly.pdbx_seq_one_letter_code
_entity_poly.pdbx_strand_id
1 'polypeptide(L)'
;TVWDEAVKLQAADNDFHRRDLFEAIQKGEFPAWELAVQLFTEEQADAFPFDHLDPTKLIPEELVPLTVIGRMVLDRWPDNFFAETEQVAYCPANIVPGIDFSNDPLLQGRLFSYLDTQLSRLGGPNFHQIPVNAPKCPFANLQRDGHMQMQVPKGRVNYEPSSLQGDTPRETPAGFRSHASLADGRKGRVRPESFADHYSQARLFFRSQTAPEQAHMAAALVFELSKVEAL
;
A
#
# COMPACT_ATOMS: atom_id res chain seq x y z
N THR A 1 5.77 -19.89 13.90
CA THR A 1 6.86 -19.92 14.90
C THR A 1 6.42 -19.17 16.13
N VAL A 2 6.45 -19.80 17.31
CA VAL A 2 6.13 -19.15 18.59
C VAL A 2 7.27 -18.25 19.04
N TRP A 3 6.96 -17.31 19.96
CA TRP A 3 7.90 -16.25 20.36
C TRP A 3 9.26 -16.77 20.81
N ASP A 4 9.30 -17.76 21.70
CA ASP A 4 10.57 -18.30 22.23
C ASP A 4 11.42 -18.96 21.12
N GLU A 5 10.79 -19.60 20.17
CA GLU A 5 11.46 -20.18 19.01
C GLU A 5 11.98 -19.08 18.07
N ALA A 6 11.20 -18.04 17.84
CA ALA A 6 11.63 -16.89 17.04
C ALA A 6 12.88 -16.21 17.63
N VAL A 7 12.93 -16.04 18.94
CA VAL A 7 14.09 -15.49 19.64
C VAL A 7 15.34 -16.38 19.48
N LYS A 8 15.18 -17.71 19.56
CA LYS A 8 16.29 -18.66 19.33
C LYS A 8 16.79 -18.61 17.89
N LEU A 9 15.88 -18.58 16.93
CA LEU A 9 16.24 -18.48 15.51
C LEU A 9 16.98 -17.16 15.22
N GLN A 10 16.47 -16.05 15.72
CA GLN A 10 17.12 -14.74 15.58
C GLN A 10 18.52 -14.72 16.22
N ALA A 11 18.69 -15.33 17.37
CA ALA A 11 19.98 -15.40 18.04
C ALA A 11 20.99 -16.29 17.29
N ALA A 12 20.52 -17.33 16.62
CA ALA A 12 21.35 -18.23 15.81
C ALA A 12 21.72 -17.62 14.47
N ASP A 13 20.79 -16.93 13.83
CA ASP A 13 20.95 -16.29 12.51
C ASP A 13 20.07 -15.04 12.40
N ASN A 14 20.66 -13.85 12.46
CA ASN A 14 19.96 -12.58 12.35
C ASN A 14 19.27 -12.40 10.99
N ASP A 15 19.77 -13.10 9.97
CA ASP A 15 19.27 -13.05 8.60
C ASP A 15 18.36 -14.22 8.24
N PHE A 16 17.89 -14.99 9.23
CA PHE A 16 17.08 -16.18 9.00
C PHE A 16 15.92 -15.95 8.03
N HIS A 17 15.15 -14.89 8.21
CA HIS A 17 14.01 -14.55 7.35
C HIS A 17 14.40 -14.35 5.88
N ARG A 18 15.45 -13.62 5.67
CA ARG A 18 15.96 -13.30 4.34
C ARG A 18 16.62 -14.53 3.70
N ARG A 19 17.36 -15.30 4.48
CA ARG A 19 18.00 -16.54 4.04
C ARG A 19 16.98 -17.60 3.65
N ASP A 20 15.94 -17.80 4.44
CA ASP A 20 14.87 -18.77 4.17
C ASP A 20 14.20 -18.49 2.82
N LEU A 21 13.81 -17.24 2.56
CA LEU A 21 13.21 -16.86 1.28
C LEU A 21 14.19 -17.03 0.11
N PHE A 22 15.46 -16.61 0.29
CA PHE A 22 16.48 -16.73 -0.74
C PHE A 22 16.72 -18.20 -1.11
N GLU A 23 16.90 -19.06 -0.11
CA GLU A 23 17.15 -20.48 -0.33
C GLU A 23 15.94 -21.22 -0.91
N ALA A 24 14.72 -20.86 -0.49
CA ALA A 24 13.49 -21.43 -1.05
C ALA A 24 13.38 -21.14 -2.56
N ILE A 25 13.65 -19.90 -2.96
CA ILE A 25 13.66 -19.50 -4.38
C ILE A 25 14.77 -20.26 -5.14
N GLN A 26 15.96 -20.38 -4.56
CA GLN A 26 17.07 -21.13 -5.19
C GLN A 26 16.72 -22.60 -5.41
N LYS A 27 16.02 -23.23 -4.48
CA LYS A 27 15.58 -24.63 -4.58
C LYS A 27 14.41 -24.82 -5.54
N GLY A 28 13.77 -23.74 -6.01
CA GLY A 28 12.55 -23.81 -6.80
C GLY A 28 11.27 -24.04 -5.97
N GLU A 29 11.36 -23.88 -4.65
CA GLU A 29 10.26 -23.93 -3.70
C GLU A 29 9.64 -22.54 -3.57
N PHE A 30 8.97 -22.08 -4.63
CA PHE A 30 8.52 -20.69 -4.75
C PHE A 30 7.37 -20.38 -3.79
N PRO A 31 7.56 -19.47 -2.81
CA PRO A 31 6.48 -19.00 -1.96
C PRO A 31 5.40 -18.30 -2.78
N ALA A 32 4.14 -18.58 -2.45
CA ALA A 32 3.02 -18.06 -3.19
C ALA A 32 1.88 -17.65 -2.26
N TRP A 33 1.16 -16.59 -2.68
CA TRP A 33 -0.02 -16.07 -2.00
C TRP A 33 -1.15 -15.84 -3.00
N GLU A 34 -2.36 -15.96 -2.52
CA GLU A 34 -3.54 -15.51 -3.26
C GLU A 34 -3.78 -14.02 -3.02
N LEU A 35 -4.11 -13.31 -4.09
CA LEU A 35 -4.59 -11.94 -4.02
C LEU A 35 -6.11 -11.98 -4.06
N ALA A 36 -6.75 -11.46 -3.03
CA ALA A 36 -8.19 -11.39 -2.95
C ALA A 36 -8.67 -9.95 -2.70
N VAL A 37 -9.90 -9.68 -3.06
CA VAL A 37 -10.59 -8.40 -2.82
C VAL A 37 -11.92 -8.65 -2.09
N GLN A 38 -12.35 -7.65 -1.34
CA GLN A 38 -13.70 -7.56 -0.79
C GLN A 38 -14.42 -6.43 -1.51
N LEU A 39 -15.54 -6.74 -2.16
CA LEU A 39 -16.34 -5.79 -2.93
C LEU A 39 -17.65 -5.52 -2.21
N PHE A 40 -17.93 -4.26 -1.95
CA PHE A 40 -19.15 -3.81 -1.30
C PHE A 40 -19.56 -2.44 -1.85
N THR A 41 -20.86 -2.13 -1.76
CA THR A 41 -21.39 -0.84 -2.17
C THR A 41 -21.23 0.21 -1.06
N GLU A 42 -21.48 1.48 -1.39
CA GLU A 42 -21.47 2.55 -0.38
C GLU A 42 -22.56 2.32 0.67
N GLU A 43 -23.75 1.87 0.26
CA GLU A 43 -24.83 1.56 1.19
C GLU A 43 -24.49 0.41 2.15
N GLN A 44 -23.74 -0.57 1.69
CA GLN A 44 -23.22 -1.64 2.54
C GLN A 44 -22.17 -1.10 3.52
N ALA A 45 -21.29 -0.24 3.05
CA ALA A 45 -20.26 0.40 3.87
C ALA A 45 -20.88 1.26 4.98
N ASP A 46 -21.91 2.02 4.68
CA ASP A 46 -22.67 2.85 5.64
C ASP A 46 -23.39 2.01 6.69
N ALA A 47 -23.73 0.77 6.36
CA ALA A 47 -24.39 -0.15 7.29
C ALA A 47 -23.42 -0.90 8.22
N PHE A 48 -22.11 -0.79 8.04
CA PHE A 48 -21.16 -1.43 8.93
C PHE A 48 -21.18 -0.81 10.33
N PRO A 49 -21.02 -1.61 11.39
CA PRO A 49 -20.97 -1.10 12.76
C PRO A 49 -19.63 -0.42 13.11
N PHE A 50 -18.81 -0.14 12.14
CA PHE A 50 -17.50 0.52 12.25
C PHE A 50 -17.22 1.34 11.00
N ASP A 51 -16.31 2.31 11.10
CA ASP A 51 -15.83 3.06 9.95
C ASP A 51 -14.84 2.20 9.13
N HIS A 52 -15.22 1.85 7.90
CA HIS A 52 -14.40 1.05 6.99
C HIS A 52 -13.14 1.80 6.50
N LEU A 53 -13.10 3.13 6.66
CA LEU A 53 -11.93 3.96 6.35
C LEU A 53 -11.00 4.14 7.56
N ASP A 54 -11.36 3.61 8.73
CA ASP A 54 -10.49 3.61 9.91
C ASP A 54 -9.36 2.57 9.72
N PRO A 55 -8.07 2.99 9.67
CA PRO A 55 -6.94 2.08 9.42
C PRO A 55 -6.74 1.04 10.53
N THR A 56 -7.41 1.17 11.66
CA THR A 56 -7.38 0.20 12.78
C THR A 56 -8.44 -0.87 12.67
N LYS A 57 -9.31 -0.81 11.64
CA LYS A 57 -10.42 -1.75 11.44
C LYS A 57 -10.17 -2.66 10.25
N LEU A 58 -10.70 -3.87 10.35
CA LEU A 58 -10.76 -4.85 9.26
C LEU A 58 -12.23 -5.09 8.90
N ILE A 59 -12.49 -5.42 7.65
CA ILE A 59 -13.81 -5.87 7.20
C ILE A 59 -13.86 -7.40 7.40
N PRO A 60 -14.68 -7.92 8.32
CA PRO A 60 -14.80 -9.35 8.53
C PRO A 60 -15.31 -10.08 7.28
N GLU A 61 -14.79 -11.28 7.02
CA GLU A 61 -15.21 -12.09 5.87
C GLU A 61 -16.68 -12.54 5.97
N GLU A 62 -17.21 -12.61 7.18
CA GLU A 62 -18.61 -12.90 7.45
C GLU A 62 -19.56 -11.79 6.96
N LEU A 63 -19.06 -10.54 6.89
CA LEU A 63 -19.81 -9.41 6.35
C LEU A 63 -19.63 -9.29 4.84
N VAL A 64 -18.39 -9.44 4.38
CA VAL A 64 -18.04 -9.36 2.95
C VAL A 64 -17.05 -10.47 2.63
N PRO A 65 -17.46 -11.52 1.93
CA PRO A 65 -16.59 -12.63 1.55
C PRO A 65 -15.41 -12.16 0.66
N LEU A 66 -14.27 -12.86 0.80
CA LEU A 66 -13.13 -12.67 -0.08
C LEU A 66 -13.40 -13.22 -1.48
N THR A 67 -13.04 -12.46 -2.50
CA THR A 67 -13.03 -12.91 -3.90
C THR A 67 -11.58 -12.97 -4.39
N VAL A 68 -11.09 -14.17 -4.67
CA VAL A 68 -9.74 -14.38 -5.21
C VAL A 68 -9.68 -13.87 -6.64
N ILE A 69 -8.75 -12.96 -6.93
CA ILE A 69 -8.55 -12.34 -8.24
C ILE A 69 -7.20 -12.63 -8.87
N GLY A 70 -6.26 -13.19 -8.10
CA GLY A 70 -4.93 -13.46 -8.59
C GLY A 70 -4.05 -14.25 -7.65
N ARG A 71 -2.85 -14.54 -8.12
CA ARG A 71 -1.81 -15.23 -7.35
C ARG A 71 -0.50 -14.49 -7.50
N MET A 72 0.19 -14.27 -6.40
CA MET A 72 1.55 -13.74 -6.34
C MET A 72 2.52 -14.88 -6.05
N VAL A 73 3.56 -15.02 -6.87
CA VAL A 73 4.61 -16.02 -6.70
C VAL A 73 5.96 -15.35 -6.67
N LEU A 74 6.78 -15.62 -5.68
CA LEU A 74 8.14 -15.13 -5.60
C LEU A 74 9.09 -16.16 -6.21
N ASP A 75 9.46 -15.96 -7.46
CA ASP A 75 10.23 -16.89 -8.29
C ASP A 75 11.66 -16.43 -8.58
N ARG A 76 12.03 -15.24 -8.14
CA ARG A 76 13.38 -14.68 -8.27
C ARG A 76 13.65 -13.62 -7.18
N TRP A 77 14.91 -13.33 -6.95
CA TRP A 77 15.39 -12.20 -6.14
C TRP A 77 16.08 -11.15 -7.02
N PRO A 78 16.27 -9.92 -6.53
CA PRO A 78 17.00 -8.91 -7.27
C PRO A 78 18.50 -9.28 -7.41
N ASP A 79 19.05 -9.03 -8.59
CA ASP A 79 20.49 -9.19 -8.86
C ASP A 79 21.31 -8.04 -8.29
N ASN A 80 20.72 -6.84 -8.29
CA ASN A 80 21.34 -5.65 -7.74
C ASN A 80 20.36 -4.89 -6.86
N PHE A 81 20.61 -4.88 -5.56
CA PHE A 81 19.76 -4.25 -4.56
C PHE A 81 19.53 -2.75 -4.85
N PHE A 82 20.58 -2.03 -5.24
CA PHE A 82 20.49 -0.58 -5.46
C PHE A 82 19.65 -0.23 -6.70
N ALA A 83 19.77 -1.01 -7.76
CA ALA A 83 19.00 -0.79 -8.98
C ALA A 83 17.54 -1.28 -8.87
N GLU A 84 17.30 -2.39 -8.18
CA GLU A 84 16.02 -3.10 -8.24
C GLU A 84 15.19 -2.99 -6.94
N THR A 85 15.77 -2.48 -5.85
CA THR A 85 15.08 -2.36 -4.55
C THR A 85 15.22 -0.98 -3.94
N GLU A 86 16.44 -0.44 -3.79
CA GLU A 86 16.67 0.84 -3.10
C GLU A 86 15.93 2.01 -3.76
N GLN A 87 15.85 2.02 -5.08
CA GLN A 87 15.21 3.07 -5.86
C GLN A 87 13.70 2.88 -6.07
N VAL A 88 13.10 1.84 -5.50
CA VAL A 88 11.65 1.63 -5.60
C VAL A 88 10.90 2.81 -5.00
N ALA A 89 9.97 3.35 -5.77
CA ALA A 89 9.18 4.53 -5.42
C ALA A 89 7.69 4.21 -5.45
N TYR A 90 7.14 3.85 -4.29
CA TYR A 90 5.69 3.75 -4.15
C TYR A 90 5.07 5.15 -4.22
N CYS A 91 4.02 5.30 -5.00
CA CYS A 91 3.29 6.54 -5.15
C CYS A 91 1.79 6.25 -5.25
N PRO A 92 1.01 6.38 -4.17
CA PRO A 92 -0.43 6.11 -4.16
C PRO A 92 -1.22 6.98 -5.14
N ALA A 93 -0.67 8.11 -5.57
CA ALA A 93 -1.29 8.97 -6.57
C ALA A 93 -1.26 8.39 -8.00
N ASN A 94 -0.42 7.38 -8.25
CA ASN A 94 -0.35 6.70 -9.54
C ASN A 94 -1.42 5.62 -9.63
N ILE A 95 -2.60 5.98 -10.11
CA ILE A 95 -3.74 5.09 -10.31
C ILE A 95 -3.99 4.83 -11.79
N VAL A 96 -4.75 3.79 -12.08
CA VAL A 96 -5.18 3.42 -13.43
C VAL A 96 -6.66 3.76 -13.63
N PRO A 97 -7.14 3.93 -14.88
CA PRO A 97 -8.56 4.12 -15.14
C PRO A 97 -9.42 3.03 -14.50
N GLY A 98 -10.51 3.43 -13.83
CA GLY A 98 -11.40 2.53 -13.09
C GLY A 98 -11.10 2.44 -11.60
N ILE A 99 -10.01 3.03 -11.13
CA ILE A 99 -9.69 3.20 -9.70
C ILE A 99 -9.70 4.69 -9.37
N ASP A 100 -10.28 5.04 -8.23
CA ASP A 100 -10.31 6.41 -7.72
C ASP A 100 -9.97 6.43 -6.23
N PHE A 101 -9.88 7.60 -5.65
CA PHE A 101 -9.50 7.82 -4.27
C PHE A 101 -10.72 7.83 -3.35
N SER A 102 -10.63 7.17 -2.22
CA SER A 102 -11.62 7.25 -1.16
C SER A 102 -11.47 8.53 -0.33
N ASN A 103 -12.46 8.80 0.52
CA ASN A 103 -12.43 9.91 1.46
C ASN A 103 -11.59 9.65 2.72
N ASP A 104 -10.81 8.56 2.75
CA ASP A 104 -9.91 8.24 3.86
C ASP A 104 -8.93 9.41 4.09
N PRO A 105 -8.94 10.06 5.26
CA PRO A 105 -8.05 11.18 5.57
C PRO A 105 -6.56 10.78 5.53
N LEU A 106 -6.24 9.54 5.87
CA LEU A 106 -4.89 9.03 5.80
C LEU A 106 -4.43 8.90 4.34
N LEU A 107 -5.28 8.37 3.46
CA LEU A 107 -5.00 8.32 2.03
C LEU A 107 -4.78 9.72 1.45
N GLN A 108 -5.64 10.68 1.79
CA GLN A 108 -5.50 12.08 1.33
C GLN A 108 -4.13 12.66 1.72
N GLY A 109 -3.65 12.38 2.93
CA GLY A 109 -2.30 12.75 3.35
C GLY A 109 -1.20 12.03 2.57
N ARG A 110 -1.39 10.76 2.25
CA ARG A 110 -0.43 9.94 1.51
C ARG A 110 -0.28 10.36 0.05
N LEU A 111 -1.31 10.91 -0.58
CA LEU A 111 -1.26 11.33 -1.98
C LEU A 111 -0.14 12.35 -2.25
N PHE A 112 0.06 13.29 -1.35
CA PHE A 112 1.12 14.29 -1.50
C PHE A 112 2.41 13.94 -0.75
N SER A 113 2.35 13.25 0.39
CA SER A 113 3.54 12.93 1.16
C SER A 113 4.47 11.94 0.45
N TYR A 114 3.92 10.97 -0.29
CA TYR A 114 4.73 10.07 -1.10
C TYR A 114 5.37 10.78 -2.29
N LEU A 115 4.66 11.70 -2.93
CA LEU A 115 5.24 12.51 -3.99
C LEU A 115 6.39 13.37 -3.47
N ASP A 116 6.20 14.06 -2.36
CA ASP A 116 7.21 14.89 -1.72
C ASP A 116 8.46 14.08 -1.33
N THR A 117 8.27 12.94 -0.71
CA THR A 117 9.40 12.08 -0.32
C THR A 117 10.18 11.54 -1.52
N GLN A 118 9.51 11.19 -2.63
CA GLN A 118 10.20 10.72 -3.84
C GLN A 118 10.99 11.84 -4.51
N LEU A 119 10.47 13.06 -4.53
CA LEU A 119 11.21 14.23 -5.02
C LEU A 119 12.49 14.46 -4.22
N SER A 120 12.45 14.33 -2.92
CA SER A 120 13.60 14.51 -2.02
C SER A 120 14.56 13.33 -2.07
N ARG A 121 14.06 12.10 -1.94
CA ARG A 121 14.88 10.88 -1.84
C ARG A 121 15.52 10.49 -3.16
N LEU A 122 14.83 10.66 -4.27
CA LEU A 122 15.30 10.24 -5.60
C LEU A 122 15.79 11.41 -6.47
N GLY A 123 15.66 12.65 -6.00
CA GLY A 123 16.32 13.82 -6.56
C GLY A 123 15.59 14.53 -7.70
N GLY A 124 14.36 14.16 -8.05
CA GLY A 124 13.64 14.87 -9.10
C GLY A 124 12.25 14.34 -9.41
N PRO A 125 11.46 15.08 -10.22
CA PRO A 125 10.07 14.75 -10.51
C PRO A 125 9.92 13.53 -11.45
N ASN A 126 10.99 13.11 -12.12
CA ASN A 126 10.98 12.00 -13.08
C ASN A 126 11.41 10.66 -12.46
N PHE A 127 11.22 10.47 -11.17
CA PHE A 127 11.54 9.22 -10.47
C PHE A 127 10.82 7.99 -11.07
N HIS A 128 9.68 8.19 -11.74
CA HIS A 128 8.96 7.15 -12.46
C HIS A 128 9.65 6.69 -13.76
N GLN A 129 10.70 7.36 -14.19
CA GLN A 129 11.53 6.92 -15.33
C GLN A 129 12.71 6.02 -14.91
N ILE A 130 12.98 5.91 -13.61
CA ILE A 130 13.94 4.91 -13.11
C ILE A 130 13.39 3.52 -13.49
N PRO A 131 14.21 2.62 -14.07
CA PRO A 131 13.74 1.36 -14.65
C PRO A 131 12.82 0.51 -13.74
N VAL A 132 13.14 0.44 -12.44
CA VAL A 132 12.32 -0.33 -11.47
C VAL A 132 10.93 0.30 -11.25
N ASN A 133 10.80 1.61 -11.46
CA ASN A 133 9.55 2.36 -11.27
C ASN A 133 8.81 2.61 -12.59
N ALA A 134 9.46 2.39 -13.72
CA ALA A 134 8.88 2.70 -15.02
C ALA A 134 7.69 1.79 -15.33
N PRO A 135 6.55 2.35 -15.80
CA PRO A 135 5.43 1.54 -16.23
C PRO A 135 5.84 0.67 -17.43
N LYS A 136 5.41 -0.57 -17.43
CA LYS A 136 5.68 -1.52 -18.53
C LYS A 136 4.68 -1.38 -19.68
N CYS A 137 3.56 -0.71 -19.44
CA CYS A 137 2.56 -0.41 -20.48
C CYS A 137 2.92 0.90 -21.18
N PRO A 138 2.40 1.14 -22.40
CA PRO A 138 2.68 2.37 -23.17
C PRO A 138 1.98 3.63 -22.62
N PHE A 139 1.38 3.55 -21.45
CA PHE A 139 0.75 4.68 -20.78
C PHE A 139 1.83 5.63 -20.27
N ALA A 140 1.81 6.89 -20.74
CA ALA A 140 2.74 7.92 -20.32
C ALA A 140 1.97 9.09 -19.70
N ASN A 141 2.56 9.72 -18.67
CA ASN A 141 2.08 11.00 -18.16
C ASN A 141 2.56 12.15 -19.06
N LEU A 142 2.08 13.36 -18.80
CA LEU A 142 2.47 14.54 -19.56
C LEU A 142 3.74 15.22 -19.01
N GLN A 143 4.41 14.65 -18.02
CA GLN A 143 5.63 15.19 -17.44
C GLN A 143 6.78 15.12 -18.44
N ARG A 144 7.34 16.27 -18.81
CA ARG A 144 8.39 16.39 -19.82
C ARG A 144 9.59 17.20 -19.32
N ASP A 145 9.45 17.83 -18.18
CA ASP A 145 10.43 18.78 -17.61
C ASP A 145 11.06 18.21 -16.34
N GLY A 146 12.13 18.82 -15.90
CA GLY A 146 12.79 18.53 -14.64
C GLY A 146 13.92 17.53 -14.74
N HIS A 147 14.64 17.38 -13.65
CA HIS A 147 15.77 16.47 -13.54
C HIS A 147 15.36 15.00 -13.69
N MET A 148 16.31 14.17 -14.11
CA MET A 148 16.14 12.74 -14.35
C MET A 148 15.19 12.42 -15.52
N GLN A 149 14.99 13.36 -16.44
CA GLN A 149 14.31 13.09 -17.70
C GLN A 149 15.21 12.19 -18.57
N MET A 150 14.87 10.93 -18.71
CA MET A 150 15.64 9.93 -19.44
C MET A 150 15.09 9.68 -20.85
N GLN A 151 13.83 10.01 -21.08
CA GLN A 151 13.22 9.90 -22.39
C GLN A 151 13.37 11.23 -23.14
N VAL A 152 13.32 11.15 -24.47
CA VAL A 152 13.33 12.32 -25.34
C VAL A 152 11.95 12.45 -25.99
N PRO A 153 10.96 13.04 -25.29
CA PRO A 153 9.62 13.19 -25.85
C PRO A 153 9.65 14.20 -27.01
N LYS A 154 8.95 13.86 -28.07
CA LYS A 154 8.79 14.74 -29.22
C LYS A 154 7.66 15.73 -29.00
N GLY A 155 7.63 16.80 -29.78
CA GLY A 155 6.61 17.82 -29.76
C GLY A 155 7.06 19.11 -29.06
N ARG A 156 6.27 20.15 -29.25
CA ARG A 156 6.60 21.53 -28.87
C ARG A 156 5.98 21.97 -27.55
N VAL A 157 5.02 21.20 -27.04
CA VAL A 157 4.24 21.51 -25.82
C VAL A 157 4.06 20.26 -24.97
N ASN A 158 3.85 20.44 -23.68
CA ASN A 158 3.66 19.37 -22.69
C ASN A 158 2.31 19.46 -21.94
N TYR A 159 1.32 20.11 -22.53
CA TYR A 159 -0.01 20.31 -21.92
C TYR A 159 -1.14 20.17 -22.93
N GLU A 160 -2.34 19.95 -22.43
CA GLU A 160 -3.60 19.95 -23.16
C GLU A 160 -4.59 20.88 -22.40
N PRO A 161 -5.46 21.65 -23.09
CA PRO A 161 -5.57 21.73 -24.56
C PRO A 161 -4.42 22.53 -25.20
N SER A 162 -4.10 22.19 -26.45
CA SER A 162 -3.08 22.86 -27.24
C SER A 162 -3.62 23.19 -28.62
N SER A 163 -3.31 24.39 -29.10
CA SER A 163 -3.63 24.83 -30.47
C SER A 163 -2.64 24.29 -31.52
N LEU A 164 -1.52 23.72 -31.08
CA LEU A 164 -0.54 23.11 -31.98
C LEU A 164 -0.99 21.72 -32.40
N GLN A 165 -0.79 21.40 -33.68
CA GLN A 165 -1.05 20.08 -34.20
C GLN A 165 0.21 19.22 -34.24
N GLY A 166 0.04 17.90 -34.40
CA GLY A 166 1.14 16.96 -34.47
C GLY A 166 1.36 16.19 -33.16
N ASP A 167 2.62 15.92 -32.83
CA ASP A 167 3.02 15.12 -31.66
C ASP A 167 2.84 15.90 -30.33
N THR A 168 1.64 16.41 -30.07
CA THR A 168 1.30 17.04 -28.80
C THR A 168 0.68 16.02 -27.84
N PRO A 169 0.87 16.18 -26.52
CA PRO A 169 0.15 15.37 -25.55
C PRO A 169 -1.36 15.48 -25.73
N ARG A 170 -2.05 14.37 -25.53
CA ARG A 170 -3.52 14.32 -25.59
C ARG A 170 -4.05 13.34 -24.57
N GLU A 171 -5.15 13.67 -23.94
CA GLU A 171 -5.93 12.73 -23.16
C GLU A 171 -6.50 11.62 -24.04
N THR A 172 -6.58 10.43 -23.47
CA THR A 172 -7.29 9.34 -24.16
C THR A 172 -8.79 9.63 -24.18
N PRO A 173 -9.54 9.22 -25.23
CA PRO A 173 -10.99 9.43 -25.27
C PRO A 173 -11.74 8.79 -24.09
N ALA A 174 -11.17 7.74 -23.49
CA ALA A 174 -11.72 7.08 -22.32
C ALA A 174 -11.50 7.87 -21.03
N GLY A 175 -10.40 8.66 -20.95
CA GLY A 175 -10.07 9.53 -19.82
C GLY A 175 -10.09 8.87 -18.45
N PHE A 176 -9.81 9.65 -17.44
CA PHE A 176 -10.15 9.31 -16.05
C PHE A 176 -11.57 9.78 -15.74
N ARG A 177 -12.32 8.94 -15.06
CA ARG A 177 -13.64 9.31 -14.54
C ARG A 177 -13.56 9.23 -13.01
N SER A 178 -13.67 10.38 -12.36
CA SER A 178 -13.80 10.44 -10.92
C SER A 178 -15.20 10.09 -10.48
N HIS A 179 -15.31 9.33 -9.40
CA HIS A 179 -16.57 9.09 -8.72
C HIS A 179 -16.81 10.23 -7.73
N ALA A 180 -17.94 10.93 -7.87
CA ALA A 180 -18.33 11.98 -6.95
C ALA A 180 -18.91 11.35 -5.68
N SER A 181 -18.12 11.28 -4.61
CA SER A 181 -18.63 10.92 -3.30
C SER A 181 -19.19 12.13 -2.57
N LEU A 182 -20.30 11.94 -1.83
CA LEU A 182 -20.85 12.97 -0.95
C LEU A 182 -19.92 13.16 0.25
N ALA A 183 -19.43 14.38 0.43
CA ALA A 183 -18.77 14.82 1.65
C ALA A 183 -19.65 15.90 2.30
N ASP A 184 -20.48 15.49 3.24
CA ASP A 184 -21.31 16.40 4.05
C ASP A 184 -20.81 16.45 5.48
N GLY A 185 -20.75 17.65 6.05
CA GLY A 185 -20.37 17.83 7.44
C GLY A 185 -19.58 19.11 7.73
N ARG A 186 -19.36 19.35 9.01
CA ARG A 186 -18.49 20.46 9.47
C ARG A 186 -17.05 20.00 9.55
N LYS A 187 -16.16 20.70 8.89
CA LYS A 187 -14.73 20.49 9.10
C LYS A 187 -14.35 20.92 10.53
N GLY A 188 -13.92 19.97 11.33
CA GLY A 188 -13.54 20.21 12.73
C GLY A 188 -12.58 19.14 13.25
N ARG A 189 -11.95 19.41 14.39
CA ARG A 189 -11.09 18.47 15.11
C ARG A 189 -11.92 17.71 16.15
N VAL A 190 -12.89 16.96 15.68
CA VAL A 190 -13.77 16.16 16.54
C VAL A 190 -13.53 14.68 16.23
N ARG A 191 -13.18 13.90 17.24
CA ARG A 191 -13.13 12.45 17.10
C ARG A 191 -14.56 11.91 17.11
N PRO A 192 -14.97 11.10 16.11
CA PRO A 192 -16.28 10.48 16.14
C PRO A 192 -16.36 9.49 17.30
N GLU A 193 -17.59 9.20 17.73
CA GLU A 193 -17.84 8.24 18.83
C GLU A 193 -17.29 6.84 18.49
N SER A 194 -17.40 6.43 17.23
CA SER A 194 -16.83 5.17 16.72
C SER A 194 -15.31 5.05 16.94
N PHE A 195 -14.57 6.16 16.99
CA PHE A 195 -13.15 6.18 17.29
C PHE A 195 -12.85 5.71 18.73
N ALA A 196 -13.80 5.78 19.64
CA ALA A 196 -13.63 5.29 21.03
C ALA A 196 -13.62 3.76 21.12
N ASP A 197 -14.09 3.04 20.10
CA ASP A 197 -14.04 1.58 20.05
C ASP A 197 -12.68 1.07 19.53
N HIS A 198 -11.69 1.09 20.40
CA HIS A 198 -10.37 0.56 20.12
C HIS A 198 -10.22 -0.94 20.37
N TYR A 199 -11.17 -1.56 21.05
CA TYR A 199 -10.98 -2.89 21.64
C TYR A 199 -11.85 -3.99 21.05
N SER A 200 -12.96 -3.68 20.38
CA SER A 200 -13.92 -4.70 19.91
C SER A 200 -13.25 -5.69 18.96
N GLN A 201 -12.62 -5.24 17.90
CA GLN A 201 -11.95 -6.13 16.95
C GLN A 201 -10.68 -6.77 17.53
N ALA A 202 -9.90 -6.05 18.32
CA ALA A 202 -8.75 -6.60 19.01
C ALA A 202 -9.15 -7.73 19.98
N ARG A 203 -10.26 -7.56 20.71
CA ARG A 203 -10.83 -8.59 21.58
C ARG A 203 -11.34 -9.79 20.78
N LEU A 204 -11.99 -9.56 19.65
CA LEU A 204 -12.44 -10.62 18.75
C LEU A 204 -11.25 -11.45 18.28
N PHE A 205 -10.20 -10.80 17.80
CA PHE A 205 -8.97 -11.47 17.37
C PHE A 205 -8.34 -12.30 18.50
N PHE A 206 -8.16 -11.70 19.69
CA PHE A 206 -7.59 -12.43 20.83
C PHE A 206 -8.41 -13.66 21.21
N ARG A 207 -9.77 -13.53 21.21
CA ARG A 207 -10.66 -14.64 21.56
C ARG A 207 -10.73 -15.73 20.48
N SER A 208 -10.43 -15.42 19.23
CA SER A 208 -10.38 -16.41 18.16
C SER A 208 -9.14 -17.30 18.20
N GLN A 209 -8.13 -16.90 18.99
CA GLN A 209 -6.88 -17.64 19.13
C GLN A 209 -7.03 -18.82 20.11
N THR A 210 -6.23 -19.86 19.91
CA THR A 210 -6.12 -20.96 20.87
C THR A 210 -5.49 -20.53 22.18
N ALA A 211 -5.69 -21.27 23.26
CA ALA A 211 -5.14 -20.94 24.58
C ALA A 211 -3.58 -20.78 24.57
N PRO A 212 -2.80 -21.61 23.87
CA PRO A 212 -1.37 -21.39 23.74
C PRO A 212 -1.01 -20.07 23.02
N GLU A 213 -1.72 -19.74 21.94
CA GLU A 213 -1.51 -18.49 21.20
C GLU A 213 -1.84 -17.26 22.04
N GLN A 214 -2.93 -17.29 22.80
CA GLN A 214 -3.29 -16.24 23.76
C GLN A 214 -2.19 -16.04 24.81
N ALA A 215 -1.65 -17.13 25.36
CA ALA A 215 -0.57 -17.08 26.32
C ALA A 215 0.72 -16.48 25.71
N HIS A 216 1.07 -16.86 24.48
CA HIS A 216 2.22 -16.30 23.77
C HIS A 216 2.05 -14.82 23.47
N MET A 217 0.86 -14.39 23.05
CA MET A 217 0.56 -12.96 22.82
C MET A 217 0.71 -12.16 24.11
N ALA A 218 0.16 -12.66 25.21
CA ALA A 218 0.28 -12.01 26.52
C ALA A 218 1.75 -11.91 26.97
N ALA A 219 2.51 -12.98 26.81
CA ALA A 219 3.94 -13.00 27.17
C ALA A 219 4.77 -12.01 26.32
N ALA A 220 4.49 -11.92 25.02
CA ALA A 220 5.14 -10.97 24.13
C ALA A 220 4.85 -9.51 24.52
N LEU A 221 3.60 -9.20 24.84
CA LEU A 221 3.21 -7.87 25.32
C LEU A 221 3.86 -7.54 26.67
N VAL A 222 3.90 -8.47 27.60
CA VAL A 222 4.57 -8.29 28.90
C VAL A 222 6.06 -7.99 28.69
N PHE A 223 6.73 -8.73 27.81
CA PHE A 223 8.14 -8.52 27.51
C PHE A 223 8.44 -7.10 26.99
N GLU A 224 7.60 -6.57 26.09
CA GLU A 224 7.80 -5.22 25.55
C GLU A 224 7.33 -4.12 26.53
N LEU A 225 6.17 -4.29 27.13
CA LEU A 225 5.58 -3.28 28.03
C LEU A 225 6.34 -3.15 29.37
N SER A 226 7.01 -4.21 29.83
CA SER A 226 7.84 -4.15 31.05
C SER A 226 9.05 -3.22 30.94
N LYS A 227 9.38 -2.76 29.73
CA LYS A 227 10.44 -1.77 29.48
C LYS A 227 9.96 -0.33 29.67
N VAL A 228 8.67 -0.11 29.83
CA VAL A 228 8.07 1.23 30.04
C VAL A 228 8.18 1.60 31.52
N GLU A 229 8.84 2.72 31.81
CA GLU A 229 9.08 3.18 33.18
C GLU A 229 7.93 4.02 33.75
N ALA A 230 7.15 4.66 32.91
CA ALA A 230 5.97 5.46 33.27
C ALA A 230 4.88 5.36 32.20
N LEU A 231 3.63 5.32 32.66
CA LEU A 231 2.43 5.34 31.80
C LEU A 231 1.86 6.77 31.71
#